data_f78fbe51530d619c9a06603e1afb9940
#
_entry.id   f78fbe51530d619c9a06603e1afb9940
#
_cell.length_a   1.000
_cell.length_b   1.000
_cell.length_c   1.000
_cell.angle_alpha   90.00
_cell.angle_beta   90.00
_cell.angle_gamma   90.00
#
_symmetry.space_group_name_H-M   'P 1'
#
loop_
_entity.id
_entity.type
_entity.pdbx_description
1 polymer ?
#
loop_
_entity_poly.entity_id
_entity_poly.type
_entity_poly.pdbx_seq_one_letter_code
_entity_poly.pdbx_strand_id
1 'polypeptide(L)'
;MTTLLLNGRVHSPSHPDATALAVRDGVVAWLGSDDIGRAQFPGARTVDLDGCFVAPAFVDSHIHLTATGLLRTGLDLSSATSRRHCLQLLADYV
;
A
#
# COMPACT_ATOMS: atom_id res chain seq x y z
N MET A 1 -10.31 3.73 -20.51
CA MET A 1 -11.42 3.72 -19.52
C MET A 1 -10.98 4.49 -18.27
N THR A 2 -11.87 5.28 -17.72
CA THR A 2 -11.58 6.05 -16.50
C THR A 2 -12.26 5.38 -15.30
N THR A 3 -11.50 5.19 -14.23
CA THR A 3 -12.02 4.78 -12.91
C THR A 3 -11.90 5.95 -11.96
N LEU A 4 -12.98 6.30 -11.30
CA LEU A 4 -13.05 7.36 -10.30
C LEU A 4 -13.17 6.72 -8.91
N LEU A 5 -12.16 6.91 -8.08
CA LEU A 5 -12.13 6.48 -6.69
C LEU A 5 -12.60 7.65 -5.82
N LEU A 6 -13.54 7.40 -4.92
CA LEU A 6 -14.26 8.41 -4.14
C LEU A 6 -14.23 8.09 -2.66
N ASN A 7 -14.56 9.06 -1.82
CA ASN A 7 -14.73 8.89 -0.38
C ASN A 7 -13.46 8.34 0.29
N GLY A 8 -12.29 8.82 -0.12
CA GLY A 8 -11.01 8.46 0.46
C GLY A 8 -10.33 9.61 1.19
N ARG A 9 -9.13 9.32 1.69
CA ARG A 9 -8.18 10.31 2.20
C ARG A 9 -6.91 10.21 1.36
N VAL A 10 -6.80 11.08 0.35
CA VAL A 10 -5.72 11.01 -0.63
C VAL A 10 -4.55 11.87 -0.16
N HIS A 11 -3.39 11.24 0.05
CA HIS A 11 -2.17 11.96 0.39
C HIS A 11 -1.54 12.58 -0.87
N SER A 12 -1.62 13.91 -0.97
CA SER A 12 -0.97 14.67 -2.03
C SER A 12 -0.53 16.04 -1.51
N PRO A 13 0.74 16.41 -1.62
CA PRO A 13 1.21 17.73 -1.21
C PRO A 13 0.58 18.87 -2.01
N SER A 14 0.23 18.62 -3.28
CA SER A 14 -0.40 19.64 -4.15
C SER A 14 -1.92 19.74 -3.97
N HIS A 15 -2.56 18.72 -3.39
CA HIS A 15 -4.00 18.64 -3.16
C HIS A 15 -4.25 18.05 -1.76
N PRO A 16 -3.96 18.81 -0.69
CA PRO A 16 -3.97 18.27 0.69
C PRO A 16 -5.36 17.81 1.15
N ASP A 17 -6.43 18.37 0.59
CA ASP A 17 -7.81 18.06 0.95
C ASP A 17 -8.48 17.07 -0.04
N ALA A 18 -7.71 16.40 -0.88
CA ALA A 18 -8.26 15.49 -1.88
C ALA A 18 -8.94 14.28 -1.22
N THR A 19 -10.18 14.01 -1.62
CA THR A 19 -10.96 12.84 -1.22
C THR A 19 -11.18 11.85 -2.36
N ALA A 20 -10.86 12.28 -3.59
CA ALA A 20 -11.07 11.50 -4.79
C ALA A 20 -9.88 11.57 -5.75
N LEU A 21 -9.74 10.52 -6.56
CA LEU A 21 -8.79 10.49 -7.68
C LEU A 21 -9.39 9.77 -8.89
N ALA A 22 -9.04 10.24 -10.07
CA ALA A 22 -9.37 9.57 -11.33
C ALA A 22 -8.12 8.90 -11.91
N VAL A 23 -8.28 7.63 -12.27
CA VAL A 23 -7.25 6.84 -12.96
C VAL A 23 -7.72 6.55 -14.38
N ARG A 24 -6.87 6.86 -15.36
CA ARG A 24 -7.10 6.58 -16.77
C ARG A 24 -5.87 5.87 -17.34
N ASP A 25 -6.09 4.72 -17.94
CA ASP A 25 -5.04 3.94 -18.63
C ASP A 25 -3.82 3.67 -17.70
N GLY A 26 -4.09 3.39 -16.43
CA GLY A 26 -3.05 3.09 -15.42
C GLY A 26 -2.35 4.31 -14.83
N VAL A 27 -2.76 5.53 -15.18
CA VAL A 27 -2.17 6.78 -14.71
C VAL A 27 -3.17 7.58 -13.88
N VAL A 28 -2.72 8.21 -12.80
CA VAL A 28 -3.52 9.19 -12.05
C VAL A 28 -3.70 10.43 -12.93
N ALA A 29 -4.91 10.63 -13.42
CA ALA A 29 -5.25 11.71 -14.35
C ALA A 29 -5.76 12.96 -13.62
N TRP A 30 -6.29 12.81 -12.40
CA TRP A 30 -6.88 13.91 -11.65
C TRP A 30 -6.97 13.59 -10.16
N LEU A 31 -6.89 14.63 -9.33
CA LEU A 31 -7.10 14.61 -7.88
C LEU A 31 -8.02 15.77 -7.48
N GLY A 32 -8.88 15.56 -6.49
CA GLY A 32 -9.74 16.62 -5.96
C GLY A 32 -10.81 16.10 -4.99
N SER A 33 -11.92 16.82 -4.89
CA SER A 33 -13.06 16.42 -4.07
C SER A 33 -14.02 15.50 -4.84
N ASP A 34 -14.79 14.72 -4.10
CA ASP A 34 -15.79 13.79 -4.66
C ASP A 34 -16.77 14.47 -5.62
N ASP A 35 -17.32 15.63 -5.23
CA ASP A 35 -18.31 16.35 -6.02
C ASP A 35 -17.76 16.81 -7.38
N ILE A 36 -16.55 17.36 -7.35
CA ILE A 36 -15.88 17.78 -8.59
C ILE A 36 -15.55 16.57 -9.46
N GLY A 37 -15.08 15.49 -8.86
CA GLY A 37 -14.79 14.25 -9.58
C GLY A 37 -16.02 13.68 -10.28
N ARG A 38 -17.16 13.62 -9.60
CA ARG A 38 -18.42 13.17 -10.21
C ARG A 38 -18.87 14.07 -11.38
N ALA A 39 -18.71 15.38 -11.21
CA ALA A 39 -19.08 16.33 -12.25
C ALA A 39 -18.17 16.25 -13.50
N GLN A 40 -16.87 16.06 -13.30
CA GLN A 40 -15.90 15.98 -14.41
C GLN A 40 -15.89 14.62 -15.13
N PHE A 41 -16.24 13.55 -14.45
CA PHE A 41 -16.17 12.19 -14.99
C PHE A 41 -17.52 11.44 -14.87
N PRO A 42 -18.61 11.97 -15.49
CA PRO A 42 -19.96 11.41 -15.30
C PRO A 42 -20.13 9.98 -15.84
N GLY A 43 -19.24 9.54 -16.74
CA GLY A 43 -19.25 8.19 -17.30
C GLY A 43 -18.18 7.25 -16.73
N ALA A 44 -17.47 7.67 -15.69
CA ALA A 44 -16.43 6.84 -15.10
C ALA A 44 -17.01 5.69 -14.28
N ARG A 45 -16.30 4.56 -14.27
CA ARG A 45 -16.53 3.52 -13.25
C ARG A 45 -16.18 4.07 -11.89
N THR A 46 -17.10 4.01 -10.92
CA THR A 46 -16.85 4.49 -9.57
C THR A 46 -16.45 3.37 -8.61
N VAL A 47 -15.53 3.66 -7.71
CA VAL A 47 -15.11 2.80 -6.60
C VAL A 47 -15.18 3.63 -5.32
N ASP A 48 -15.90 3.14 -4.33
CA ASP A 48 -15.95 3.73 -2.99
C ASP A 48 -14.75 3.24 -2.18
N LEU A 49 -13.96 4.16 -1.66
CA LEU A 49 -12.78 3.87 -0.83
C LEU A 49 -13.14 3.68 0.65
N ASP A 50 -14.38 3.97 1.03
CA ASP A 50 -14.88 3.82 2.41
C ASP A 50 -13.94 4.45 3.46
N GLY A 51 -13.46 5.66 3.20
CA GLY A 51 -12.54 6.38 4.08
C GLY A 51 -11.09 5.88 4.08
N CYS A 52 -10.74 4.92 3.22
CA CYS A 52 -9.37 4.41 3.13
C CYS A 52 -8.36 5.50 2.77
N PHE A 53 -7.16 5.35 3.32
CA PHE A 53 -6.03 6.21 3.00
C PHE A 53 -5.36 5.76 1.70
N VAL A 54 -5.11 6.71 0.81
CA VAL A 54 -4.43 6.50 -0.47
C VAL A 54 -3.16 7.32 -0.51
N ALA A 55 -2.05 6.68 -0.79
CA ALA A 55 -0.74 7.32 -0.93
C ALA A 55 0.03 6.71 -2.09
N PRO A 56 1.06 7.40 -2.62
CA PRO A 56 2.00 6.78 -3.53
C PRO A 56 2.63 5.52 -2.93
N ALA A 57 2.81 4.49 -3.75
CA ALA A 57 3.51 3.29 -3.33
C ALA A 57 4.97 3.60 -2.97
N PHE A 58 5.52 2.80 -2.07
CA PHE A 58 6.92 2.94 -1.68
C PHE A 58 7.85 2.48 -2.80
N VAL A 59 8.91 3.26 -3.00
CA VAL A 59 10.06 2.87 -3.84
C VAL A 59 11.25 2.72 -2.93
N ASP A 60 11.77 1.50 -2.81
CA ASP A 60 12.99 1.22 -2.06
C ASP A 60 14.17 1.11 -3.02
N SER A 61 15.06 2.11 -2.96
CA SER A 61 16.24 2.18 -3.83
C SER A 61 17.37 1.25 -3.41
N HIS A 62 17.29 0.69 -2.20
CA HIS A 62 18.26 -0.28 -1.67
C HIS A 62 17.55 -1.34 -0.84
N ILE A 63 17.35 -2.51 -1.40
CA ILE A 63 16.71 -3.64 -0.72
C ILE A 63 17.44 -4.96 -1.02
N HIS A 64 17.62 -5.76 0.00
CA HIS A 64 18.09 -7.14 -0.10
C HIS A 64 16.87 -8.09 -0.16
N LEU A 65 16.15 -8.07 -1.27
CA LEU A 65 14.86 -8.75 -1.42
C LEU A 65 14.94 -10.25 -1.09
N THR A 66 15.92 -10.95 -1.65
CA THR A 66 16.10 -12.40 -1.42
C THR A 66 16.41 -12.70 0.05
N ALA A 67 17.34 -11.95 0.66
CA ALA A 67 17.70 -12.13 2.07
C ALA A 67 16.51 -11.85 2.99
N THR A 68 15.76 -10.77 2.73
CA THR A 68 14.55 -10.42 3.47
C THR A 68 13.48 -11.51 3.33
N GLY A 69 13.27 -12.04 2.13
CA GLY A 69 12.34 -13.13 1.89
C GLY A 69 12.70 -14.40 2.66
N LEU A 70 13.98 -14.77 2.68
CA LEU A 70 14.48 -15.93 3.43
C LEU A 70 14.31 -15.74 4.96
N LEU A 71 14.56 -14.53 5.48
CA LEU A 71 14.31 -14.22 6.90
C LEU A 71 12.82 -14.34 7.27
N ARG A 72 11.93 -14.00 6.36
CA ARG A 72 10.47 -14.08 6.60
C ARG A 72 9.91 -15.49 6.53
N THR A 73 10.55 -16.38 5.81
CA THR A 73 10.09 -17.75 5.58
C THR A 73 10.89 -18.81 6.34
N GLY A 74 12.08 -18.45 6.82
CA GLY A 74 12.95 -19.32 7.60
C GLY A 74 12.75 -19.19 9.11
N LEU A 75 13.52 -20.01 9.84
CA LEU A 75 13.57 -19.94 11.30
C LEU A 75 14.29 -18.66 11.76
N ASP A 76 13.60 -17.82 12.53
CA ASP A 76 14.19 -16.66 13.18
C ASP A 76 14.78 -17.03 14.54
N LEU A 77 16.10 -16.94 14.65
CA LEU A 77 16.86 -17.21 15.88
C LEU A 77 17.24 -15.94 16.65
N SER A 78 16.78 -14.76 16.22
CA SER A 78 17.14 -13.47 16.84
C SER A 78 16.68 -13.35 18.29
N SER A 79 15.64 -14.08 18.68
CA SER A 79 15.13 -14.14 20.06
C SER A 79 15.91 -15.10 20.97
N ALA A 80 16.85 -15.88 20.43
CA ALA A 80 17.58 -16.87 21.21
C ALA A 80 18.53 -16.21 22.22
N THR A 81 18.35 -16.52 23.51
CA THR A 81 19.13 -15.95 24.62
C THR A 81 20.28 -16.85 25.07
N SER A 82 20.35 -18.07 24.56
CA SER A 82 21.38 -19.04 24.87
C SER A 82 21.50 -20.09 23.77
N ARG A 83 22.61 -20.84 23.75
CA ARG A 83 22.77 -21.99 22.84
C ARG A 83 21.63 -23.01 23.02
N ARG A 84 21.24 -23.29 24.23
CA ARG A 84 20.15 -24.22 24.56
C ARG A 84 18.84 -23.74 23.94
N HIS A 85 18.51 -22.45 24.09
CA HIS A 85 17.30 -21.86 23.52
C HIS A 85 17.32 -21.90 21.98
N CYS A 86 18.48 -21.63 21.39
CA CYS A 86 18.65 -21.75 19.93
C CYS A 86 18.36 -23.17 19.42
N LEU A 87 18.89 -24.20 20.10
CA LEU A 87 18.65 -25.61 19.76
C LEU A 87 17.18 -26.02 19.95
N GLN A 88 16.50 -25.45 20.97
CA GLN A 88 15.08 -25.69 21.19
C GLN A 88 14.25 -25.09 20.06
N LEU A 89 14.49 -23.83 19.67
CA LEU A 89 13.81 -23.19 18.55
C LEU A 89 13.99 -23.98 17.24
N LEU A 90 15.17 -24.53 17.03
CA LEU A 90 15.43 -25.39 15.87
C LEU A 90 14.64 -26.69 15.94
N ALA A 91 14.60 -27.35 17.09
CA ALA A 91 13.86 -28.59 17.27
C ALA A 91 12.35 -28.41 17.08
N ASP A 92 11.82 -27.27 17.53
CA ASP A 92 10.39 -26.95 17.40
C ASP A 92 10.00 -26.54 15.95
N TYR A 93 10.98 -26.13 15.15
CA TYR A 93 10.78 -25.72 13.76
C TYR A 93 10.75 -26.91 12.77
N VAL A 94 11.44 -28.00 13.06
CA VAL A 94 11.55 -29.20 12.21
C VAL A 94 10.39 -30.16 12.46
#